data_5cfbdcf75cfe68ffb25d6ea64fd1771d
#
_entry.id   5cfbdcf75cfe68ffb25d6ea64fd1771d
#
_cell.length_a   1.000
_cell.length_b   1.000
_cell.length_c   1.000
_cell.angle_alpha   90.00
_cell.angle_beta   90.00
_cell.angle_gamma   90.00
#
_symmetry.space_group_name_H-M   'P 1'
#
loop_
_entity.id
_entity.type
_entity.pdbx_description
1 polymer ?
#
loop_
_entity_poly.entity_id
_entity_poly.type
_entity_poly.pdbx_seq_one_letter_code
_entity_poly.pdbx_strand_id
1 'polypeptide(L)' 'MKKFEYKTIRVNTDWRYDVIDKTFNTLGEKGWELVTAAGDNAMDDDGDTYTETIWYTFKREIE' A
#
# COMPACT_ATOMS: atom_id res chain seq x y z
N MET A 1 27.34 -3.35 3.92
CA MET A 1 26.20 -2.41 4.02
C MET A 1 24.94 -3.10 3.53
N LYS A 2 23.87 -2.99 4.30
CA LYS A 2 22.57 -3.57 3.87
C LYS A 2 21.98 -2.77 2.72
N LYS A 3 21.43 -3.47 1.77
CA LYS A 3 20.74 -2.87 0.63
C LYS A 3 19.28 -3.30 0.63
N PHE A 4 18.40 -2.42 0.21
CA PHE A 4 16.97 -2.69 0.15
C PHE A 4 16.44 -2.35 -1.22
N GLU A 5 15.43 -3.08 -1.63
CA GLU A 5 14.61 -2.71 -2.77
C GLU A 5 13.22 -2.33 -2.26
N TYR A 6 12.53 -1.49 -2.99
CA TYR A 6 11.23 -0.95 -2.58
C TYR A 6 10.17 -1.25 -3.63
N LYS A 7 8.97 -1.47 -3.17
CA LYS A 7 7.81 -1.70 -4.01
C LYS A 7 6.65 -0.89 -3.48
N THR A 8 6.00 -0.13 -4.35
CA THR A 8 4.81 0.62 -4.00
C THR A 8 3.61 0.02 -4.72
N ILE A 9 2.55 -0.26 -3.98
CA ILE A 9 1.29 -0.73 -4.54
C ILE A 9 0.18 0.25 -4.22
N ARG A 10 -0.75 0.35 -5.15
CA ARG A 10 -1.92 1.20 -5.02
C ARG A 10 -3.13 0.35 -4.68
N VAL A 11 -3.85 0.75 -3.65
CA VAL A 11 -5.07 0.05 -3.21
C VAL A 11 -6.21 1.05 -3.22
N ASN A 12 -7.27 0.75 -3.96
CA ASN A 12 -8.47 1.58 -3.95
C ASN A 12 -9.28 1.27 -2.70
N THR A 13 -10.00 2.26 -2.20
CA THR A 13 -10.77 2.10 -0.97
C THR A 13 -11.96 1.15 -1.11
N ASP A 14 -12.32 0.79 -2.34
CA ASP A 14 -13.36 -0.22 -2.60
C ASP A 14 -12.85 -1.67 -2.50
N TRP A 15 -11.56 -1.87 -2.29
CA TRP A 15 -11.03 -3.22 -2.09
C TRP A 15 -11.52 -3.78 -0.76
N ARG A 16 -11.87 -5.06 -0.78
CA ARG A 16 -12.31 -5.75 0.43
C ARG A 16 -11.10 -6.03 1.33
N TYR A 17 -11.32 -6.04 2.63
CA TYR A 17 -10.25 -6.26 3.61
C TYR A 17 -9.56 -7.61 3.42
N ASP A 18 -10.32 -8.65 3.07
CA ASP A 18 -9.74 -9.97 2.85
C ASP A 18 -8.80 -10.00 1.64
N VAL A 19 -9.10 -9.22 0.60
CA VAL A 19 -8.22 -9.09 -0.57
C VAL A 19 -6.95 -8.34 -0.18
N ILE A 20 -7.08 -7.27 0.60
CA ILE A 20 -5.93 -6.49 1.06
C ILE A 20 -5.01 -7.36 1.90
N ASP A 21 -5.56 -8.08 2.87
CA ASP A 21 -4.78 -8.94 3.75
C ASP A 21 -4.08 -10.04 2.97
N LYS A 22 -4.77 -10.66 2.02
CA LYS A 22 -4.18 -11.70 1.17
C LYS A 22 -3.01 -11.16 0.37
N THR A 23 -3.16 -9.97 -0.19
CA THR A 23 -2.10 -9.33 -0.97
C THR A 23 -0.89 -9.04 -0.08
N PHE A 24 -1.12 -8.49 1.10
CA PHE A 24 -0.04 -8.17 2.03
C PHE A 24 0.66 -9.41 2.53
N ASN A 25 -0.09 -10.48 2.84
CA ASN A 25 0.50 -11.73 3.29
C ASN A 25 1.33 -12.40 2.20
N THR A 26 0.89 -12.30 0.96
CA THR A 26 1.67 -12.81 -0.19
C THR A 26 2.99 -12.05 -0.31
N LEU A 27 2.97 -10.74 -0.14
CA LEU A 27 4.19 -9.93 -0.17
C LEU A 27 5.11 -10.30 1.00
N GLY A 28 4.53 -10.48 2.19
CA GLY A 28 5.30 -10.86 3.37
C GLY A 28 6.00 -12.21 3.22
N GLU A 29 5.34 -13.17 2.58
CA GLU A 29 5.94 -14.48 2.29
C GLU A 29 7.16 -14.37 1.40
N LYS A 30 7.24 -13.32 0.58
CA LYS A 30 8.36 -13.06 -0.30
C LYS A 30 9.42 -12.16 0.34
N GLY A 31 9.27 -11.86 1.62
CA GLY A 31 10.22 -11.05 2.37
C GLY A 31 9.96 -9.57 2.37
N TRP A 32 8.83 -9.12 1.80
CA TRP A 32 8.47 -7.71 1.78
C TRP A 32 7.90 -7.29 3.13
N GLU A 33 8.32 -6.14 3.62
CA GLU A 33 7.79 -5.58 4.86
C GLU A 33 7.25 -4.17 4.60
N LEU A 34 6.11 -3.85 5.22
CA LEU A 34 5.46 -2.56 5.04
C LEU A 34 6.27 -1.46 5.73
N VAL A 35 6.57 -0.41 4.99
CA VAL A 35 7.31 0.75 5.50
C VAL A 35 6.37 1.89 5.84
N THR A 36 5.45 2.21 4.91
CA THR A 36 4.58 3.37 5.08
C THR A 36 3.35 3.22 4.19
N ALA A 37 2.34 4.01 4.52
CA ALA A 37 1.12 4.14 3.75
C ALA A 37 0.75 5.62 3.64
N ALA A 38 0.27 6.03 2.47
CA ALA A 38 -0.16 7.39 2.23
C ALA A 38 -1.44 7.39 1.42
N GLY A 39 -2.40 8.21 1.82
CA GLY A 39 -3.67 8.31 1.12
C GLY A 39 -3.70 9.49 0.17
N ASP A 40 -4.29 9.29 -0.99
CA ASP A 40 -4.63 10.37 -1.90
C ASP A 40 -6.08 10.76 -1.67
N ASN A 41 -6.31 12.05 -1.52
CA ASN A 41 -7.65 12.58 -1.28
C ASN A 41 -8.26 13.08 -2.57
N ALA A 42 -9.54 12.79 -2.75
CA ALA A 42 -10.34 13.36 -3.82
C ALA A 42 -11.42 14.25 -3.21
N MET A 43 -11.96 15.16 -4.00
CA MET A 43 -13.02 16.07 -3.57
C MET A 43 -14.27 15.77 -4.38
N ASP A 44 -15.41 15.63 -3.71
CA ASP A 44 -16.69 15.42 -4.39
C ASP A 44 -17.32 16.74 -4.84
N ASP A 45 -18.49 16.64 -5.48
CA ASP A 45 -19.19 17.82 -6.01
C ASP A 45 -19.66 18.77 -4.92
N ASP A 46 -19.84 18.28 -3.70
CA ASP A 46 -20.25 19.09 -2.56
C ASP A 46 -19.08 19.73 -1.83
N GLY A 47 -17.85 19.46 -2.28
CA GLY A 47 -16.65 20.00 -1.69
C GLY A 47 -16.09 19.20 -0.53
N ASP A 48 -16.70 18.04 -0.23
CA ASP A 48 -16.20 17.14 0.80
C ASP A 48 -15.00 16.36 0.28
N THR A 49 -13.97 16.19 1.11
CA THR A 49 -12.81 15.38 0.76
C THR A 49 -12.98 13.96 1.26
N TYR A 50 -12.45 13.02 0.49
CA TYR A 50 -12.45 11.61 0.88
C TYR A 50 -11.17 10.95 0.37
N THR A 51 -10.78 9.85 1.00
CA THR A 51 -9.62 9.07 0.56
C THR A 51 -10.06 8.11 -0.53
N GLU A 52 -9.52 8.27 -1.72
CA GLU A 52 -9.88 7.44 -2.87
C GLU A 52 -8.90 6.28 -3.03
N THR A 53 -7.63 6.53 -2.82
CA THR A 53 -6.56 5.58 -3.07
C THR A 53 -5.55 5.65 -1.94
N ILE A 54 -5.04 4.51 -1.55
CA ILE A 54 -3.97 4.43 -0.57
C ILE A 54 -2.76 3.77 -1.23
N TRP A 55 -1.61 4.40 -1.10
CA TRP A 55 -0.34 3.90 -1.60
C TRP A 55 0.42 3.27 -0.46
N TYR A 56 0.77 1.99 -0.60
CA TYR A 56 1.54 1.26 0.40
C TYR A 56 2.93 0.99 -0.17
N THR A 57 3.96 1.34 0.59
CA THR A 57 5.34 1.11 0.19
C THR A 57 5.95 0.04 1.08
N PHE A 58 6.53 -0.95 0.44
CA PHE A 58 7.19 -2.08 1.08
C PHE A 58 8.67 -2.06 0.76
N LYS A 59 9.47 -2.63 1.64
CA LYS A 59 10.89 -2.84 1.39
C LYS A 59 11.25 -4.29 1.59
N ARG A 60 12.32 -4.70 0.96
CA ARG A 60 12.89 -6.03 1.13
C ARG A 60 14.40 -5.93 1.04
N GLU A 61 15.11 -6.61 1.95
CA GLU A 61 16.56 -6.65 1.92
C GLU A 61 17.02 -7.46 0.72
N ILE A 62 18.03 -6.94 0.01
CA ILE A 62 18.66 -7.64 -1.10
C ILE A 62 20.13 -7.89 -0.76
N GLU A 63 20.63 -9.02 -1.22
CA GLU A 63 22.04 -9.39 -1.01
C GLU A 63 22.95 -8.77 -2.05
#